data_bd2dbf4be45ef57eb95940a8c81c9bcb
#
_entry.id   bd2dbf4be45ef57eb95940a8c81c9bcb
#
_cell.length_a   1.000
_cell.length_b   1.000
_cell.length_c   1.000
_cell.angle_alpha   90.00
_cell.angle_beta   90.00
_cell.angle_gamma   90.00
#
_symmetry.space_group_name_H-M   'P 1'
#
loop_
_entity.id
_entity.type
_entity.pdbx_description
1 polymer ?
#
loop_
_entity_poly.entity_id
_entity_poly.type
_entity_poly.pdbx_seq_one_letter_code
_entity_poly.pdbx_strand_id
1 'polypeptide(L)'
;MGTMTIDGRKVEFTDEKNVLTVIRKAGINIPTLCYHSEVSTFGACRLCTVEDDRGRTFASCSEEPRDGMVIYTNSGKIKKYRKLIVELLLAAHCRDCTTCVKSGECVLQELAHRLGVHNIRFQNTREQYEIDDSSPSLIRDPNKCILCGDCVRACEELQGIGALNFAYRGTEAIVIPAFNKKIAETQCVNCGQCRVYCPTGAISIKTHMDEVWEALADPDVRVVAQIAPAVRVAVGDHYSLPKGRSVMGKIVNALHRMGFDEIYDTTFSADLTIMEESAEFLKRVEKGEKLPLLTSCCPAWVKFITDQYKDYIPNLSTCRSPQGMMSAVIKEYFRDPENAKGKKTVMVSIMPCTAKKAEAIRPNSFTDEKQDTDIVITTTELLRMIDNFGLDFAQLEPEACDMPFGFGSGGGVIFGVTGGVTEAVLRRLSPDHSKETMREISECGVRGDEGIKEFTVPYKGMDINVCVASGLANARTVMERVKNGEANYHLIEVMACRRGCIMGGGQPVRAGDRTKAARAKGLYNADNTMLIKKSDENPMVLELYQGLLKGKEHKLLHNDFF
;
A
#
# COMPACT_ATOMS: atom_id res chain seq x y z
N MET A 1 -5.89 20.03 -30.30
CA MET A 1 -7.31 20.32 -29.97
C MET A 1 -8.16 19.79 -31.11
N GLY A 2 -9.17 19.00 -30.85
CA GLY A 2 -10.07 18.44 -31.84
C GLY A 2 -11.46 18.23 -31.24
N THR A 3 -12.42 17.90 -32.08
CA THR A 3 -13.79 17.61 -31.70
C THR A 3 -14.23 16.26 -32.26
N MET A 4 -14.81 15.41 -31.45
CA MET A 4 -15.41 14.16 -31.90
C MET A 4 -16.88 14.07 -31.49
N THR A 5 -17.65 13.25 -32.19
CA THR A 5 -19.06 13.02 -31.88
C THR A 5 -19.21 11.67 -31.18
N ILE A 6 -19.76 11.66 -29.97
CA ILE A 6 -19.97 10.47 -29.15
C ILE A 6 -21.48 10.34 -28.89
N ASP A 7 -22.10 9.27 -29.38
CA ASP A 7 -23.54 9.03 -29.25
C ASP A 7 -24.41 10.26 -29.68
N GLY A 8 -23.98 10.94 -30.76
CA GLY A 8 -24.66 12.13 -31.31
C GLY A 8 -24.28 13.46 -30.60
N ARG A 9 -23.42 13.46 -29.57
CA ARG A 9 -22.99 14.67 -28.87
C ARG A 9 -21.56 15.04 -29.24
N LYS A 10 -21.30 16.32 -29.54
CA LYS A 10 -19.95 16.85 -29.77
C LYS A 10 -19.21 16.94 -28.46
N VAL A 11 -17.98 16.44 -28.44
CA VAL A 11 -17.06 16.43 -27.28
C VAL A 11 -15.69 16.91 -27.75
N GLU A 12 -15.18 17.93 -27.08
CA GLU A 12 -13.84 18.47 -27.35
C GLU A 12 -12.77 17.64 -26.62
N PHE A 13 -11.63 17.47 -27.26
CA PHE A 13 -10.44 16.83 -26.69
C PHE A 13 -9.17 17.64 -26.99
N THR A 14 -8.16 17.51 -26.16
CA THR A 14 -6.89 18.24 -26.27
C THR A 14 -5.71 17.30 -26.40
N ASP A 15 -5.39 16.59 -25.32
CA ASP A 15 -4.22 15.74 -25.12
C ASP A 15 -4.57 14.34 -24.60
N GLU A 16 -5.84 14.00 -24.64
CA GLU A 16 -6.30 12.67 -24.21
C GLU A 16 -5.65 11.57 -25.05
N LYS A 17 -4.93 10.64 -24.37
CA LYS A 17 -4.13 9.59 -25.01
C LYS A 17 -4.92 8.57 -25.83
N ASN A 18 -6.22 8.43 -25.56
CA ASN A 18 -7.07 7.46 -26.22
C ASN A 18 -8.56 7.87 -26.16
N VAL A 19 -9.34 7.29 -27.08
CA VAL A 19 -10.78 7.51 -27.23
C VAL A 19 -11.54 7.21 -25.94
N LEU A 20 -11.14 6.19 -25.16
CA LEU A 20 -11.78 5.84 -23.90
C LEU A 20 -11.72 6.98 -22.88
N THR A 21 -10.61 7.72 -22.83
CA THR A 21 -10.47 8.86 -21.92
C THR A 21 -11.43 9.98 -22.29
N VAL A 22 -11.60 10.27 -23.59
CA VAL A 22 -12.57 11.27 -24.08
C VAL A 22 -14.00 10.84 -23.75
N ILE A 23 -14.33 9.56 -23.94
CA ILE A 23 -15.66 9.01 -23.59
C ILE A 23 -15.96 9.19 -22.10
N ARG A 24 -14.97 8.91 -21.23
CA ARG A 24 -15.11 9.09 -19.77
C ARG A 24 -15.23 10.56 -19.37
N LYS A 25 -14.51 11.46 -20.04
CA LYS A 25 -14.64 12.92 -19.89
C LYS A 25 -16.06 13.39 -20.24
N ALA A 26 -16.68 12.78 -21.23
CA ALA A 26 -18.09 13.04 -21.61
C ALA A 26 -19.12 12.45 -20.61
N GLY A 27 -18.71 11.88 -19.49
CA GLY A 27 -19.59 11.31 -18.46
C GLY A 27 -20.12 9.91 -18.79
N ILE A 28 -19.59 9.25 -19.84
CA ILE A 28 -20.05 7.92 -20.25
C ILE A 28 -19.14 6.85 -19.63
N ASN A 29 -19.73 5.98 -18.80
CA ASN A 29 -19.01 4.90 -18.13
C ASN A 29 -19.02 3.61 -18.96
N ILE A 30 -17.99 3.43 -19.80
CA ILE A 30 -17.76 2.17 -20.53
C ILE A 30 -16.97 1.21 -19.63
N PRO A 31 -17.37 -0.09 -19.55
CA PRO A 31 -16.69 -1.07 -18.75
C PRO A 31 -15.28 -1.40 -19.29
N THR A 32 -14.34 -1.62 -18.38
CA THR A 32 -12.99 -2.11 -18.67
C THR A 32 -12.56 -3.10 -17.58
N LEU A 33 -11.73 -4.09 -17.94
CA LEU A 33 -11.10 -5.02 -17.00
C LEU A 33 -9.57 -5.04 -17.12
N CYS A 34 -9.01 -4.42 -18.16
CA CYS A 34 -7.56 -4.44 -18.43
C CYS A 34 -6.97 -3.06 -18.72
N TYR A 35 -7.68 -1.99 -18.42
CA TYR A 35 -7.19 -0.63 -18.68
C TYR A 35 -7.10 0.18 -17.41
N HIS A 36 -5.91 0.67 -17.13
CA HIS A 36 -5.60 1.63 -16.09
C HIS A 36 -4.67 2.71 -16.63
N SER A 37 -4.91 3.97 -16.25
CA SER A 37 -4.14 5.12 -16.75
C SER A 37 -2.67 5.15 -16.31
N GLU A 38 -2.32 4.36 -15.29
CA GLU A 38 -0.97 4.33 -14.68
C GLU A 38 -0.05 3.26 -15.28
N VAL A 39 -0.58 2.37 -16.11
CA VAL A 39 0.17 1.31 -16.81
C VAL A 39 -0.11 1.34 -18.30
N SER A 40 0.73 0.70 -19.09
CA SER A 40 0.58 0.60 -20.53
C SER A 40 -0.78 0.01 -20.96
N THR A 41 -1.22 0.31 -22.16
CA THR A 41 -2.47 -0.22 -22.72
C THR A 41 -2.25 -1.62 -23.26
N PHE A 42 -3.04 -2.60 -22.81
CA PHE A 42 -2.95 -3.98 -23.24
C PHE A 42 -4.06 -4.41 -24.22
N GLY A 43 -5.28 -3.88 -24.05
CA GLY A 43 -6.39 -4.12 -24.96
C GLY A 43 -6.97 -5.54 -24.94
N ALA A 44 -6.65 -6.38 -23.94
CA ALA A 44 -7.03 -7.79 -23.89
C ALA A 44 -8.52 -8.04 -23.68
N CYS A 45 -9.18 -7.30 -22.77
CA CYS A 45 -10.55 -7.61 -22.34
C CYS A 45 -11.63 -7.25 -23.37
N ARG A 46 -11.35 -6.33 -24.29
CA ARG A 46 -12.29 -5.87 -25.34
C ARG A 46 -13.61 -5.27 -24.87
N LEU A 47 -13.82 -5.08 -23.58
CA LEU A 47 -15.08 -4.52 -23.05
C LEU A 47 -15.28 -3.05 -23.42
N CYS A 48 -14.19 -2.30 -23.65
CA CYS A 48 -14.23 -0.91 -24.09
C CYS A 48 -14.54 -0.73 -25.59
N THR A 49 -14.94 -1.80 -26.30
CA THR A 49 -15.27 -1.75 -27.73
C THR A 49 -16.38 -0.73 -27.99
N VAL A 50 -16.19 0.07 -29.04
CA VAL A 50 -17.13 1.04 -29.59
C VAL A 50 -17.30 0.80 -31.09
N GLU A 51 -18.29 1.42 -31.71
CA GLU A 51 -18.58 1.31 -33.14
C GLU A 51 -18.46 2.70 -33.80
N ASP A 52 -17.82 2.78 -34.97
CA ASP A 52 -17.78 4.01 -35.76
C ASP A 52 -19.00 4.17 -36.67
N ASP A 53 -19.10 5.29 -37.38
CA ASP A 53 -20.17 5.62 -38.33
C ASP A 53 -20.26 4.66 -39.53
N ARG A 54 -19.19 3.87 -39.78
CA ARG A 54 -19.11 2.84 -40.83
C ARG A 54 -19.43 1.44 -40.34
N GLY A 55 -19.80 1.29 -39.07
CA GLY A 55 -20.08 0.00 -38.45
C GLY A 55 -18.85 -0.82 -38.07
N ARG A 56 -17.62 -0.26 -38.15
CA ARG A 56 -16.39 -0.90 -37.69
C ARG A 56 -16.33 -0.82 -36.17
N THR A 57 -15.91 -1.90 -35.54
CA THR A 57 -15.76 -1.97 -34.09
C THR A 57 -14.28 -2.00 -33.70
N PHE A 58 -13.91 -1.24 -32.65
CA PHE A 58 -12.55 -1.18 -32.15
C PHE A 58 -12.53 -0.95 -30.63
N ALA A 59 -11.37 -1.26 -30.00
CA ALA A 59 -11.16 -1.03 -28.58
C ALA A 59 -10.80 0.43 -28.31
N SER A 60 -11.66 1.19 -27.67
CA SER A 60 -11.46 2.63 -27.41
C SER A 60 -10.25 2.94 -26.52
N CYS A 61 -9.76 1.99 -25.72
CA CYS A 61 -8.56 2.18 -24.88
C CYS A 61 -7.24 2.20 -25.67
N SER A 62 -7.23 1.65 -26.90
CA SER A 62 -6.03 1.53 -27.73
C SER A 62 -6.07 2.37 -29.02
N GLU A 63 -7.09 3.16 -29.22
CA GLU A 63 -7.24 4.04 -30.40
C GLU A 63 -7.09 5.49 -29.97
N GLU A 64 -6.32 6.27 -30.72
CA GLU A 64 -6.17 7.71 -30.49
C GLU A 64 -7.39 8.49 -30.97
N PRO A 65 -7.82 9.56 -30.26
CA PRO A 65 -8.90 10.40 -30.74
C PRO A 65 -8.47 11.23 -31.95
N ARG A 66 -9.36 11.37 -32.93
CA ARG A 66 -9.13 12.16 -34.15
C ARG A 66 -10.27 13.17 -34.34
N ASP A 67 -9.92 14.32 -34.91
CA ASP A 67 -10.88 15.35 -35.22
C ASP A 67 -11.94 14.83 -36.22
N GLY A 68 -13.20 15.16 -35.99
CA GLY A 68 -14.32 14.71 -36.79
C GLY A 68 -14.73 13.23 -36.58
N MET A 69 -14.07 12.48 -35.68
CA MET A 69 -14.42 11.08 -35.38
C MET A 69 -15.85 10.95 -34.85
N VAL A 70 -16.62 10.02 -35.38
CA VAL A 70 -17.99 9.71 -34.92
C VAL A 70 -18.01 8.30 -34.36
N ILE A 71 -18.48 8.15 -33.12
CA ILE A 71 -18.53 6.85 -32.44
C ILE A 71 -19.85 6.65 -31.69
N TYR A 72 -20.24 5.38 -31.59
CA TYR A 72 -21.37 4.89 -30.82
C TYR A 72 -20.91 3.96 -29.73
N THR A 73 -21.21 4.31 -28.48
CA THR A 73 -20.74 3.56 -27.30
C THR A 73 -21.69 2.45 -26.88
N ASN A 74 -22.93 2.48 -27.31
CA ASN A 74 -23.99 1.64 -26.78
C ASN A 74 -25.01 1.16 -27.82
N SER A 75 -24.58 0.91 -29.09
CA SER A 75 -25.43 0.32 -30.12
C SER A 75 -25.87 -1.10 -29.73
N GLY A 76 -26.92 -1.61 -30.39
CA GLY A 76 -27.42 -2.97 -30.19
C GLY A 76 -26.34 -4.04 -30.43
N LYS A 77 -25.44 -3.80 -31.41
CA LYS A 77 -24.26 -4.63 -31.71
C LYS A 77 -23.25 -4.64 -30.55
N ILE A 78 -22.90 -3.47 -30.02
CA ILE A 78 -21.96 -3.32 -28.91
C ILE A 78 -22.50 -3.96 -27.63
N LYS A 79 -23.79 -3.80 -27.31
CA LYS A 79 -24.41 -4.48 -26.17
C LYS A 79 -24.29 -6.00 -26.27
N LYS A 80 -24.54 -6.58 -27.44
CA LYS A 80 -24.40 -8.02 -27.68
C LYS A 80 -22.95 -8.46 -27.51
N TYR A 81 -21.96 -7.69 -28.01
CA TYR A 81 -20.54 -8.02 -27.90
C TYR A 81 -20.10 -8.01 -26.44
N ARG A 82 -20.41 -6.97 -25.68
CA ARG A 82 -20.04 -6.90 -24.26
C ARG A 82 -20.63 -8.05 -23.44
N LYS A 83 -21.90 -8.40 -23.69
CA LYS A 83 -22.53 -9.55 -23.04
C LYS A 83 -21.81 -10.84 -23.37
N LEU A 84 -21.51 -11.08 -24.66
CA LEU A 84 -20.76 -12.26 -25.11
C LEU A 84 -19.36 -12.35 -24.51
N ILE A 85 -18.63 -11.22 -24.44
CA ILE A 85 -17.28 -11.16 -23.85
C ILE A 85 -17.34 -11.55 -22.36
N VAL A 86 -18.29 -11.01 -21.59
CA VAL A 86 -18.43 -11.36 -20.17
C VAL A 86 -18.83 -12.81 -20.00
N GLU A 87 -19.70 -13.35 -20.86
CA GLU A 87 -20.08 -14.78 -20.87
C GLU A 87 -18.86 -15.69 -21.12
N LEU A 88 -17.99 -15.33 -22.08
CA LEU A 88 -16.74 -16.06 -22.36
C LEU A 88 -15.75 -15.98 -21.19
N LEU A 89 -15.60 -14.81 -20.54
CA LEU A 89 -14.76 -14.67 -19.35
C LEU A 89 -15.26 -15.52 -18.20
N LEU A 90 -16.58 -15.56 -17.99
CA LEU A 90 -17.21 -16.39 -16.95
C LEU A 90 -17.13 -17.90 -17.28
N ALA A 91 -17.13 -18.28 -18.55
CA ALA A 91 -16.94 -19.67 -18.94
C ALA A 91 -15.57 -20.22 -18.52
N ALA A 92 -14.53 -19.39 -18.59
CA ALA A 92 -13.16 -19.75 -18.17
C ALA A 92 -12.87 -19.48 -16.69
N HIS A 93 -13.81 -18.95 -15.93
CA HIS A 93 -13.66 -18.57 -14.53
C HIS A 93 -14.32 -19.59 -13.59
N CYS A 94 -13.77 -19.82 -12.39
CA CYS A 94 -14.26 -20.84 -11.44
C CYS A 94 -15.69 -20.58 -10.93
N ARG A 95 -16.21 -19.39 -10.94
CA ARG A 95 -17.59 -19.02 -10.54
C ARG A 95 -18.02 -19.35 -9.09
N ASP A 96 -17.11 -19.68 -8.22
CA ASP A 96 -17.38 -19.98 -6.80
C ASP A 96 -17.52 -18.68 -6.00
N CYS A 97 -18.47 -17.83 -6.42
CA CYS A 97 -18.61 -16.45 -5.93
C CYS A 97 -18.95 -16.38 -4.45
N THR A 98 -19.72 -17.31 -3.91
CA THR A 98 -20.15 -17.32 -2.50
C THR A 98 -19.01 -17.54 -1.53
N THR A 99 -17.98 -18.25 -1.93
CA THR A 99 -16.77 -18.53 -1.12
C THR A 99 -15.56 -17.67 -1.55
N CYS A 100 -15.74 -16.84 -2.57
CA CYS A 100 -14.66 -16.03 -3.12
C CYS A 100 -14.34 -14.83 -2.22
N VAL A 101 -13.05 -14.60 -1.96
CA VAL A 101 -12.56 -13.43 -1.20
C VAL A 101 -12.92 -12.08 -1.82
N LYS A 102 -13.36 -12.05 -3.09
CA LYS A 102 -13.82 -10.87 -3.82
C LYS A 102 -15.35 -10.80 -3.97
N SER A 103 -16.10 -11.69 -3.32
CA SER A 103 -17.57 -11.64 -3.37
C SER A 103 -18.09 -10.26 -2.96
N GLY A 104 -19.06 -9.72 -3.71
CA GLY A 104 -19.59 -8.37 -3.50
C GLY A 104 -18.69 -7.22 -4.00
N GLU A 105 -17.39 -7.44 -4.22
CA GLU A 105 -16.44 -6.44 -4.69
C GLU A 105 -15.80 -6.78 -6.05
N CYS A 106 -16.21 -7.85 -6.68
CA CYS A 106 -15.62 -8.34 -7.93
C CYS A 106 -16.19 -7.58 -9.14
N VAL A 107 -15.29 -6.94 -9.90
CA VAL A 107 -15.68 -6.19 -11.11
C VAL A 107 -16.30 -7.10 -12.18
N LEU A 108 -15.83 -8.36 -12.30
CA LEU A 108 -16.42 -9.32 -13.23
C LEU A 108 -17.84 -9.71 -12.81
N GLN A 109 -18.11 -9.90 -11.52
CA GLN A 109 -19.44 -10.19 -10.97
C GLN A 109 -20.39 -9.00 -11.19
N GLU A 110 -19.95 -7.77 -10.92
CA GLU A 110 -20.71 -6.54 -11.18
C GLU A 110 -21.09 -6.43 -12.67
N LEU A 111 -20.13 -6.68 -13.57
CA LEU A 111 -20.36 -6.63 -15.02
C LEU A 111 -21.31 -7.72 -15.50
N ALA A 112 -21.25 -8.93 -14.95
CA ALA A 112 -22.17 -10.01 -15.26
C ALA A 112 -23.62 -9.61 -14.93
N HIS A 113 -23.84 -9.06 -13.73
CA HIS A 113 -25.12 -8.54 -13.31
C HIS A 113 -25.59 -7.36 -14.19
N ARG A 114 -24.75 -6.36 -14.38
CA ARG A 114 -25.04 -5.13 -15.18
C ARG A 114 -25.42 -5.44 -16.63
N LEU A 115 -24.79 -6.46 -17.23
CA LEU A 115 -25.03 -6.85 -18.63
C LEU A 115 -26.07 -7.96 -18.78
N GLY A 116 -26.70 -8.42 -17.70
CA GLY A 116 -27.75 -9.44 -17.70
C GLY A 116 -27.24 -10.79 -18.22
N VAL A 117 -26.06 -11.22 -17.78
CA VAL A 117 -25.53 -12.56 -18.10
C VAL A 117 -26.02 -13.54 -17.03
N HIS A 118 -27.05 -14.31 -17.37
CA HIS A 118 -27.67 -15.30 -16.47
C HIS A 118 -27.31 -16.74 -16.83
N ASN A 119 -26.99 -16.99 -18.11
CA ASN A 119 -26.61 -18.31 -18.63
C ASN A 119 -25.26 -18.25 -19.30
N ILE A 120 -24.46 -19.28 -19.12
CA ILE A 120 -23.15 -19.45 -19.75
C ILE A 120 -23.25 -20.64 -20.70
N ARG A 121 -23.23 -20.32 -22.01
CA ARG A 121 -23.37 -21.32 -23.09
C ARG A 121 -22.11 -22.09 -23.40
N PHE A 122 -20.95 -21.55 -23.00
CA PHE A 122 -19.63 -22.11 -23.32
C PHE A 122 -19.15 -23.01 -22.20
N GLN A 123 -18.51 -24.11 -22.57
CA GLN A 123 -17.87 -25.02 -21.63
C GLN A 123 -16.47 -24.51 -21.27
N ASN A 124 -16.06 -24.76 -20.03
CA ASN A 124 -14.69 -24.52 -19.61
C ASN A 124 -13.78 -25.63 -20.18
N THR A 125 -12.77 -25.22 -20.93
CA THR A 125 -11.75 -26.13 -21.49
C THR A 125 -10.40 -25.97 -20.79
N ARG A 126 -10.30 -25.10 -19.79
CA ARG A 126 -9.06 -24.90 -19.02
C ARG A 126 -8.89 -25.99 -17.99
N GLU A 127 -7.66 -26.41 -17.80
CA GLU A 127 -7.26 -27.25 -16.68
C GLU A 127 -7.42 -26.51 -15.35
N GLN A 128 -7.58 -27.28 -14.29
CA GLN A 128 -7.59 -26.75 -12.94
C GLN A 128 -6.15 -26.65 -12.43
N TYR A 129 -5.77 -25.48 -11.97
CA TYR A 129 -4.41 -25.18 -11.51
C TYR A 129 -4.34 -25.21 -9.98
N GLU A 130 -3.17 -25.59 -9.47
CA GLU A 130 -2.86 -25.52 -8.05
C GLU A 130 -2.83 -24.05 -7.56
N ILE A 131 -3.37 -23.81 -6.37
CA ILE A 131 -3.31 -22.51 -5.71
C ILE A 131 -1.92 -22.34 -5.08
N ASP A 132 -1.27 -21.21 -5.34
CA ASP A 132 0.01 -20.88 -4.76
C ASP A 132 -0.20 -19.98 -3.53
N ASP A 133 -0.03 -20.54 -2.36
CA ASP A 133 -0.12 -19.92 -1.04
C ASP A 133 1.24 -19.82 -0.32
N SER A 134 2.33 -20.04 -1.04
CA SER A 134 3.70 -20.06 -0.52
C SER A 134 4.17 -18.72 0.08
N SER A 135 3.62 -17.60 -0.43
CA SER A 135 3.96 -16.28 0.11
C SER A 135 3.36 -16.07 1.51
N PRO A 136 4.07 -15.43 2.43
CA PRO A 136 3.51 -15.03 3.72
C PRO A 136 2.44 -13.95 3.61
N SER A 137 2.31 -13.30 2.46
CA SER A 137 1.52 -12.08 2.27
C SER A 137 0.37 -12.23 1.29
N LEU A 138 0.52 -13.09 0.27
CA LEU A 138 -0.37 -13.16 -0.88
C LEU A 138 -0.70 -14.61 -1.24
N ILE A 139 -1.91 -14.81 -1.74
CA ILE A 139 -2.36 -16.07 -2.35
C ILE A 139 -2.60 -15.80 -3.84
N ARG A 140 -2.15 -16.70 -4.69
CA ARG A 140 -2.39 -16.67 -6.13
C ARG A 140 -3.22 -17.87 -6.56
N ASP A 141 -4.41 -17.60 -7.08
CA ASP A 141 -5.36 -18.60 -7.59
C ASP A 141 -5.54 -18.41 -9.10
N PRO A 142 -4.82 -19.17 -9.94
CA PRO A 142 -4.91 -19.04 -11.39
C PRO A 142 -6.30 -19.37 -11.96
N ASN A 143 -7.13 -20.12 -11.25
CA ASN A 143 -8.48 -20.51 -11.68
C ASN A 143 -9.44 -19.31 -11.71
N LYS A 144 -9.09 -18.23 -11.01
CA LYS A 144 -9.81 -16.94 -11.01
C LYS A 144 -9.22 -15.92 -11.97
N CYS A 145 -8.18 -16.28 -12.73
CA CYS A 145 -7.49 -15.36 -13.63
C CYS A 145 -8.23 -15.21 -14.95
N ILE A 146 -8.48 -13.97 -15.36
CA ILE A 146 -9.10 -13.60 -16.64
C ILE A 146 -8.08 -13.13 -17.70
N LEU A 147 -6.78 -13.31 -17.45
CA LEU A 147 -5.68 -12.95 -18.35
C LEU A 147 -5.68 -11.47 -18.79
N CYS A 148 -6.10 -10.56 -17.92
CA CYS A 148 -6.10 -9.12 -18.22
C CYS A 148 -4.69 -8.50 -18.26
N GLY A 149 -3.68 -9.13 -17.69
CA GLY A 149 -2.29 -8.66 -17.66
C GLY A 149 -2.03 -7.49 -16.69
N ASP A 150 -3.00 -7.05 -15.90
CA ASP A 150 -2.83 -5.88 -15.03
C ASP A 150 -1.80 -6.12 -13.92
N CYS A 151 -1.78 -7.32 -13.33
CA CYS A 151 -0.81 -7.69 -12.31
C CYS A 151 0.63 -7.79 -12.88
N VAL A 152 0.78 -8.24 -14.13
CA VAL A 152 2.07 -8.31 -14.84
C VAL A 152 2.61 -6.90 -15.01
N ARG A 153 1.83 -6.01 -15.63
CA ARG A 153 2.22 -4.61 -15.89
C ARG A 153 2.45 -3.83 -14.59
N ALA A 154 1.60 -4.01 -13.57
CA ALA A 154 1.81 -3.37 -12.29
C ALA A 154 3.13 -3.84 -11.62
N CYS A 155 3.49 -5.13 -11.74
CA CYS A 155 4.73 -5.67 -11.20
C CYS A 155 5.96 -5.21 -11.98
N GLU A 156 5.86 -5.12 -13.31
CA GLU A 156 6.97 -4.73 -14.19
C GLU A 156 7.12 -3.21 -14.28
N GLU A 157 6.05 -2.49 -14.66
CA GLU A 157 6.14 -1.06 -15.00
C GLU A 157 6.14 -0.15 -13.77
N LEU A 158 5.38 -0.51 -12.71
CA LEU A 158 5.28 0.33 -11.50
C LEU A 158 6.29 -0.07 -10.43
N GLN A 159 6.57 -1.38 -10.33
CA GLN A 159 7.45 -1.91 -9.30
C GLN A 159 8.85 -2.30 -9.82
N GLY A 160 9.04 -2.45 -11.13
CA GLY A 160 10.32 -2.85 -11.70
C GLY A 160 10.80 -4.24 -11.26
N ILE A 161 9.89 -5.12 -10.78
CA ILE A 161 10.23 -6.45 -10.24
C ILE A 161 10.05 -7.55 -11.28
N GLY A 162 8.93 -7.54 -12.04
CA GLY A 162 8.66 -8.54 -13.06
C GLY A 162 8.50 -9.98 -12.53
N ALA A 163 8.03 -10.15 -11.27
CA ALA A 163 7.86 -11.47 -10.66
C ALA A 163 6.80 -12.34 -11.35
N LEU A 164 5.87 -11.74 -12.08
CA LEU A 164 4.79 -12.41 -12.80
C LEU A 164 4.86 -12.07 -14.28
N ASN A 165 4.66 -13.06 -15.14
CA ASN A 165 4.55 -12.84 -16.59
C ASN A 165 3.62 -13.85 -17.23
N PHE A 166 3.26 -13.64 -18.50
CA PHE A 166 2.54 -14.61 -19.30
C PHE A 166 3.43 -15.79 -19.70
N ALA A 167 2.87 -16.99 -19.60
CA ALA A 167 3.46 -18.19 -20.16
C ALA A 167 2.45 -18.89 -21.07
N TYR A 168 2.98 -19.68 -22.02
CA TYR A 168 2.22 -20.41 -23.01
C TYR A 168 1.38 -19.50 -23.92
N ARG A 169 0.46 -20.08 -24.68
CA ARG A 169 -0.40 -19.36 -25.64
C ARG A 169 -1.72 -20.08 -25.85
N GLY A 170 -2.69 -19.39 -26.45
CA GLY A 170 -4.02 -19.94 -26.72
C GLY A 170 -4.75 -20.28 -25.42
N THR A 171 -5.37 -21.45 -25.36
CA THR A 171 -6.13 -21.94 -24.20
C THR A 171 -5.26 -22.25 -22.99
N GLU A 172 -3.97 -22.53 -23.21
CA GLU A 172 -2.99 -22.83 -22.16
C GLU A 172 -2.37 -21.57 -21.53
N ALA A 173 -2.63 -20.39 -22.10
CA ALA A 173 -2.08 -19.14 -21.60
C ALA A 173 -2.39 -18.96 -20.11
N ILE A 174 -1.36 -18.65 -19.31
CA ILE A 174 -1.44 -18.48 -17.87
C ILE A 174 -0.50 -17.36 -17.42
N VAL A 175 -0.81 -16.71 -16.29
CA VAL A 175 0.10 -15.76 -15.63
C VAL A 175 0.78 -16.50 -14.48
N ILE A 176 2.09 -16.64 -14.56
CA ILE A 176 2.92 -17.37 -13.59
C ILE A 176 4.25 -16.67 -13.33
N PRO A 177 4.95 -16.98 -12.25
CA PRO A 177 6.37 -16.68 -12.10
C PRO A 177 7.23 -17.44 -13.11
N ALA A 178 8.45 -16.96 -13.34
CA ALA A 178 9.41 -17.61 -14.21
C ALA A 178 9.61 -19.09 -13.83
N PHE A 179 9.64 -19.98 -14.83
CA PHE A 179 9.80 -21.43 -14.67
C PHE A 179 8.72 -22.08 -13.79
N ASN A 180 7.54 -21.49 -13.69
CA ASN A 180 6.43 -21.94 -12.84
C ASN A 180 6.81 -22.19 -11.37
N LYS A 181 7.77 -21.43 -10.85
CA LYS A 181 8.15 -21.46 -9.44
C LYS A 181 7.02 -20.99 -8.54
N LYS A 182 7.05 -21.35 -7.27
CA LYS A 182 6.22 -20.73 -6.26
C LYS A 182 6.61 -19.26 -6.10
N ILE A 183 5.64 -18.38 -5.81
CA ILE A 183 5.92 -16.93 -5.74
C ILE A 183 6.93 -16.57 -4.64
N ALA A 184 6.99 -17.33 -3.55
CA ALA A 184 7.98 -17.14 -2.49
C ALA A 184 9.43 -17.40 -2.96
N GLU A 185 9.64 -18.18 -4.01
CA GLU A 185 10.96 -18.50 -4.57
C GLU A 185 11.44 -17.47 -5.60
N THR A 186 10.69 -16.40 -5.78
CA THR A 186 10.99 -15.33 -6.75
C THR A 186 11.51 -14.07 -6.06
N GLN A 187 11.88 -13.08 -6.84
CA GLN A 187 12.24 -11.74 -6.34
C GLN A 187 11.02 -10.91 -5.89
N CYS A 188 9.88 -11.55 -5.61
CA CYS A 188 8.68 -10.86 -5.13
C CYS A 188 8.98 -10.17 -3.80
N VAL A 189 8.72 -8.86 -3.74
CA VAL A 189 8.91 -8.03 -2.53
C VAL A 189 7.67 -7.96 -1.64
N ASN A 190 6.65 -8.75 -1.92
CA ASN A 190 5.39 -8.83 -1.14
C ASN A 190 4.60 -7.51 -1.06
N CYS A 191 4.81 -6.54 -1.96
CA CYS A 191 4.19 -5.21 -1.90
C CYS A 191 2.66 -5.21 -2.14
N GLY A 192 2.09 -6.26 -2.71
CA GLY A 192 0.65 -6.42 -2.96
C GLY A 192 0.06 -5.53 -4.05
N GLN A 193 0.86 -4.79 -4.82
CA GLN A 193 0.33 -3.94 -5.89
C GLN A 193 -0.36 -4.77 -6.99
N CYS A 194 0.13 -5.95 -7.32
CA CYS A 194 -0.54 -6.89 -8.23
C CYS A 194 -1.98 -7.22 -7.79
N ARG A 195 -2.25 -7.31 -6.48
CA ARG A 195 -3.60 -7.50 -5.92
C ARG A 195 -4.48 -6.27 -6.12
N VAL A 196 -3.92 -5.06 -5.97
CA VAL A 196 -4.67 -3.80 -6.16
C VAL A 196 -5.18 -3.68 -7.60
N TYR A 197 -4.38 -4.12 -8.56
CA TYR A 197 -4.74 -4.08 -9.99
C TYR A 197 -5.57 -5.29 -10.45
N CYS A 198 -5.65 -6.37 -9.67
CA CYS A 198 -6.42 -7.56 -10.05
C CYS A 198 -7.94 -7.28 -9.99
N PRO A 199 -8.69 -7.37 -11.11
CA PRO A 199 -10.13 -7.11 -11.14
C PRO A 199 -10.96 -8.26 -10.56
N THR A 200 -10.34 -9.43 -10.36
CA THR A 200 -10.95 -10.64 -9.81
C THR A 200 -10.26 -11.09 -8.52
N GLY A 201 -10.57 -12.26 -7.99
CA GLY A 201 -9.92 -12.84 -6.81
C GLY A 201 -8.67 -13.69 -7.12
N ALA A 202 -8.06 -13.54 -8.32
CA ALA A 202 -6.90 -14.33 -8.71
C ALA A 202 -5.64 -14.03 -7.89
N ILE A 203 -5.53 -12.83 -7.33
CA ILE A 203 -4.51 -12.47 -6.36
C ILE A 203 -5.21 -11.86 -5.16
N SER A 204 -5.00 -12.43 -3.99
CA SER A 204 -5.61 -12.01 -2.73
C SER A 204 -4.57 -11.90 -1.61
N ILE A 205 -4.96 -11.29 -0.50
CA ILE A 205 -4.14 -11.25 0.71
C ILE A 205 -4.24 -12.61 1.40
N LYS A 206 -3.12 -13.14 1.89
CA LYS A 206 -3.13 -14.28 2.81
C LYS A 206 -3.67 -13.78 4.15
N THR A 207 -4.82 -14.30 4.56
CA THR A 207 -5.51 -13.83 5.78
C THR A 207 -4.84 -14.39 7.04
N HIS A 208 -4.83 -13.59 8.10
CA HIS A 208 -4.44 -14.00 9.46
C HIS A 208 -5.53 -13.59 10.47
N MET A 209 -6.78 -13.49 10.00
CA MET A 209 -7.91 -13.11 10.87
C MET A 209 -8.25 -14.23 11.87
N ASP A 210 -8.12 -15.48 11.46
CA ASP A 210 -8.46 -16.63 12.29
C ASP A 210 -7.50 -16.70 13.49
N GLU A 211 -6.19 -16.48 13.27
CA GLU A 211 -5.20 -16.42 14.34
C GLU A 211 -5.48 -15.27 15.33
N VAL A 212 -6.02 -14.14 14.86
CA VAL A 212 -6.44 -13.05 15.76
C VAL A 212 -7.65 -13.47 16.59
N TRP A 213 -8.66 -14.09 15.96
CA TRP A 213 -9.85 -14.58 16.69
C TRP A 213 -9.51 -15.65 17.71
N GLU A 214 -8.59 -16.56 17.39
CA GLU A 214 -8.07 -17.57 18.33
C GLU A 214 -7.37 -16.91 19.52
N ALA A 215 -6.52 -15.91 19.28
CA ALA A 215 -5.84 -15.17 20.34
C ALA A 215 -6.81 -14.39 21.25
N LEU A 216 -7.86 -13.77 20.66
CA LEU A 216 -8.89 -13.04 21.42
C LEU A 216 -9.78 -13.98 22.25
N ALA A 217 -9.92 -15.24 21.85
CA ALA A 217 -10.72 -16.22 22.59
C ALA A 217 -9.96 -16.88 23.76
N ASP A 218 -8.63 -16.74 23.83
CA ASP A 218 -7.80 -17.34 24.85
C ASP A 218 -7.71 -16.43 26.10
N PRO A 219 -8.25 -16.83 27.27
CA PRO A 219 -8.25 -16.02 28.47
C PRO A 219 -6.86 -15.79 29.07
N ASP A 220 -5.88 -16.65 28.75
CA ASP A 220 -4.50 -16.57 29.23
C ASP A 220 -3.62 -15.66 28.36
N VAL A 221 -4.21 -15.14 27.27
CA VAL A 221 -3.54 -14.24 26.34
C VAL A 221 -4.01 -12.80 26.55
N ARG A 222 -3.05 -11.86 26.49
CA ARG A 222 -3.30 -10.44 26.31
C ARG A 222 -3.10 -10.12 24.84
N VAL A 223 -4.10 -9.60 24.17
CA VAL A 223 -4.02 -9.20 22.76
C VAL A 223 -3.82 -7.71 22.65
N VAL A 224 -2.66 -7.29 22.18
CA VAL A 224 -2.29 -5.88 22.01
C VAL A 224 -2.25 -5.53 20.54
N ALA A 225 -2.92 -4.44 20.16
CA ALA A 225 -2.93 -3.94 18.80
C ALA A 225 -2.07 -2.69 18.61
N GLN A 226 -1.37 -2.59 17.47
CA GLN A 226 -0.81 -1.33 16.97
C GLN A 226 -1.44 -0.96 15.63
N ILE A 227 -1.76 0.32 15.44
CA ILE A 227 -2.46 0.82 14.25
C ILE A 227 -1.57 1.78 13.47
N ALA A 228 -1.24 1.45 12.22
CA ALA A 228 -0.42 2.32 11.37
C ALA A 228 -1.15 3.62 10.97
N PRO A 229 -0.40 4.73 10.77
CA PRO A 229 -1.00 6.04 10.47
C PRO A 229 -1.96 6.06 9.29
N ALA A 230 -1.63 5.34 8.20
CA ALA A 230 -2.45 5.32 6.99
C ALA A 230 -3.77 4.55 7.13
N VAL A 231 -3.95 3.73 8.16
CA VAL A 231 -5.19 2.97 8.41
C VAL A 231 -6.32 3.92 8.77
N ARG A 232 -6.04 4.92 9.63
CA ARG A 232 -7.04 5.87 10.15
C ARG A 232 -7.78 6.67 9.09
N VAL A 233 -7.19 6.88 7.90
CA VAL A 233 -7.77 7.65 6.81
C VAL A 233 -8.40 6.79 5.72
N ALA A 234 -8.37 5.47 5.86
CA ALA A 234 -8.87 4.53 4.87
C ALA A 234 -10.13 3.77 5.34
N VAL A 235 -10.23 3.46 6.63
CA VAL A 235 -11.35 2.67 7.18
C VAL A 235 -12.69 3.38 6.99
N GLY A 236 -12.76 4.69 7.23
CA GLY A 236 -14.00 5.47 7.06
C GLY A 236 -14.55 5.47 5.62
N ASP A 237 -13.67 5.30 4.63
CA ASP A 237 -14.08 5.26 3.21
C ASP A 237 -15.02 4.08 2.90
N HIS A 238 -14.86 2.95 3.59
CA HIS A 238 -15.68 1.74 3.46
C HIS A 238 -17.09 1.96 4.02
N TYR A 239 -17.19 2.67 5.13
CA TYR A 239 -18.46 2.95 5.82
C TYR A 239 -19.14 4.25 5.36
N SER A 240 -18.86 4.70 4.15
CA SER A 240 -19.46 5.91 3.53
C SER A 240 -19.25 7.20 4.34
N LEU A 241 -18.28 7.24 5.23
CA LEU A 241 -17.86 8.47 5.90
C LEU A 241 -17.09 9.39 4.92
N PRO A 242 -16.92 10.68 5.25
CA PRO A 242 -16.18 11.60 4.38
C PRO A 242 -14.79 11.06 4.02
N LYS A 243 -14.48 10.99 2.73
CA LYS A 243 -13.25 10.40 2.19
C LYS A 243 -11.99 11.00 2.83
N GLY A 244 -11.10 10.11 3.29
CA GLY A 244 -9.85 10.50 3.93
C GLY A 244 -9.99 11.10 5.32
N ARG A 245 -11.17 11.15 5.92
CA ARG A 245 -11.34 11.58 7.32
C ARG A 245 -10.64 10.60 8.25
N SER A 246 -9.87 11.12 9.21
CA SER A 246 -9.31 10.30 10.28
C SER A 246 -10.42 9.77 11.19
N VAL A 247 -10.48 8.45 11.36
CA VAL A 247 -11.45 7.75 12.20
C VAL A 247 -10.77 6.93 13.29
N MET A 248 -9.58 7.35 13.73
CA MET A 248 -8.75 6.60 14.69
C MET A 248 -9.53 6.20 15.93
N GLY A 249 -10.21 7.14 16.59
CA GLY A 249 -10.96 6.84 17.81
C GLY A 249 -12.11 5.84 17.61
N LYS A 250 -12.75 5.81 16.42
CA LYS A 250 -13.75 4.78 16.12
C LYS A 250 -13.12 3.40 15.90
N ILE A 251 -11.90 3.34 15.35
CA ILE A 251 -11.15 2.08 15.22
C ILE A 251 -10.78 1.55 16.59
N VAL A 252 -10.33 2.41 17.51
CA VAL A 252 -10.02 2.04 18.90
C VAL A 252 -11.25 1.43 19.57
N ASN A 253 -12.40 2.12 19.53
CA ASN A 253 -13.66 1.61 20.09
C ASN A 253 -14.04 0.25 19.47
N ALA A 254 -13.91 0.10 18.14
CA ALA A 254 -14.22 -1.16 17.48
C ALA A 254 -13.33 -2.30 17.97
N LEU A 255 -12.03 -2.07 18.15
CA LEU A 255 -11.08 -3.07 18.63
C LEU A 255 -11.34 -3.45 20.09
N HIS A 256 -11.59 -2.49 20.99
CA HIS A 256 -11.99 -2.78 22.37
C HIS A 256 -13.25 -3.64 22.43
N ARG A 257 -14.27 -3.33 21.61
CA ARG A 257 -15.50 -4.14 21.54
C ARG A 257 -15.26 -5.54 20.99
N MET A 258 -14.26 -5.74 20.13
CA MET A 258 -13.86 -7.06 19.64
C MET A 258 -13.03 -7.86 20.66
N GLY A 259 -12.61 -7.23 21.78
CA GLY A 259 -11.91 -7.90 22.86
C GLY A 259 -10.40 -7.69 22.92
N PHE A 260 -9.85 -6.73 22.17
CA PHE A 260 -8.44 -6.35 22.33
C PHE A 260 -8.23 -5.69 23.69
N ASP A 261 -7.19 -6.11 24.41
CA ASP A 261 -6.89 -5.61 25.76
C ASP A 261 -6.29 -4.20 25.74
N GLU A 262 -5.40 -3.92 24.78
CA GLU A 262 -4.72 -2.62 24.66
C GLU A 262 -4.48 -2.25 23.19
N ILE A 263 -4.66 -0.98 22.86
CA ILE A 263 -4.61 -0.46 21.50
C ILE A 263 -3.72 0.77 21.43
N TYR A 264 -2.63 0.67 20.68
CA TYR A 264 -1.63 1.71 20.55
C TYR A 264 -1.55 2.27 19.14
N ASP A 265 -1.07 3.51 19.04
CA ASP A 265 -0.83 4.17 17.77
C ASP A 265 0.62 3.99 17.32
N THR A 266 0.85 3.37 16.17
CA THR A 266 2.21 3.21 15.59
C THR A 266 2.90 4.56 15.32
N THR A 267 2.19 5.70 15.40
CA THR A 267 2.80 7.04 15.35
C THR A 267 3.79 7.26 16.49
N PHE A 268 3.58 6.64 17.65
CA PHE A 268 4.52 6.66 18.75
C PHE A 268 5.88 6.05 18.36
N SER A 269 5.87 4.87 17.76
CA SER A 269 7.11 4.23 17.31
C SER A 269 7.68 4.86 16.04
N ALA A 270 6.87 5.56 15.25
CA ALA A 270 7.40 6.40 14.19
C ALA A 270 8.26 7.55 14.78
N ASP A 271 7.87 8.10 15.94
CA ASP A 271 8.71 9.07 16.66
C ASP A 271 10.04 8.44 17.11
N LEU A 272 10.05 7.19 17.59
CA LEU A 272 11.28 6.47 17.88
C LEU A 272 12.17 6.30 16.64
N THR A 273 11.54 5.94 15.51
CA THR A 273 12.28 5.80 14.25
C THR A 273 12.90 7.13 13.83
N ILE A 274 12.18 8.26 13.96
CA ILE A 274 12.72 9.58 13.66
C ILE A 274 13.90 9.92 14.58
N MET A 275 13.81 9.60 15.87
CA MET A 275 14.88 9.84 16.84
C MET A 275 16.16 9.09 16.45
N GLU A 276 16.07 7.82 16.17
CA GLU A 276 17.22 6.98 15.83
C GLU A 276 17.75 7.25 14.41
N GLU A 277 16.88 7.30 13.40
CA GLU A 277 17.28 7.47 11.99
C GLU A 277 17.91 8.85 11.74
N SER A 278 17.39 9.91 12.38
CA SER A 278 18.01 11.24 12.26
C SER A 278 19.36 11.33 13.00
N ALA A 279 19.52 10.63 14.13
CA ALA A 279 20.82 10.54 14.83
C ALA A 279 21.83 9.75 14.00
N GLU A 280 21.42 8.64 13.41
CA GLU A 280 22.24 7.86 12.48
C GLU A 280 22.62 8.69 11.25
N PHE A 281 21.67 9.42 10.65
CA PHE A 281 21.89 10.29 9.51
C PHE A 281 22.97 11.35 9.79
N LEU A 282 22.82 12.09 10.89
CA LEU A 282 23.79 13.12 11.28
C LEU A 282 25.19 12.52 11.46
N LYS A 283 25.30 11.39 12.14
CA LYS A 283 26.57 10.70 12.36
C LYS A 283 27.25 10.29 11.05
N ARG A 284 26.46 9.83 10.05
CA ARG A 284 26.96 9.47 8.72
C ARG A 284 27.42 10.70 7.93
N VAL A 285 26.65 11.79 7.99
CA VAL A 285 27.00 13.07 7.33
C VAL A 285 28.29 13.65 7.92
N GLU A 286 28.42 13.68 9.26
CA GLU A 286 29.63 14.18 9.94
C GLU A 286 30.89 13.38 9.60
N LYS A 287 30.75 12.06 9.42
CA LYS A 287 31.87 11.18 9.04
C LYS A 287 32.11 11.10 7.53
N GLY A 288 31.16 11.50 6.71
CA GLY A 288 31.20 11.31 5.26
C GLY A 288 31.17 9.84 4.83
N GLU A 289 30.57 8.95 5.64
CA GLU A 289 30.60 7.50 5.40
C GLU A 289 29.19 6.93 5.19
N LYS A 290 29.10 5.89 4.35
CA LYS A 290 27.86 5.14 4.08
C LYS A 290 26.68 6.04 3.62
N LEU A 291 27.00 7.05 2.80
CA LEU A 291 26.02 7.90 2.15
C LEU A 291 25.77 7.42 0.70
N PRO A 292 24.55 7.62 0.16
CA PRO A 292 23.37 8.14 0.86
C PRO A 292 22.86 7.19 1.93
N LEU A 293 22.26 7.74 3.01
CA LEU A 293 21.45 6.93 3.92
C LEU A 293 20.15 6.56 3.21
N LEU A 294 19.84 5.28 3.17
CA LEU A 294 18.60 4.73 2.61
C LEU A 294 17.63 4.40 3.75
N THR A 295 16.44 4.98 3.77
CA THR A 295 15.45 4.69 4.82
C THR A 295 15.06 3.21 4.85
N SER A 296 14.76 2.64 6.02
CA SER A 296 14.45 1.21 6.20
C SER A 296 13.01 0.89 6.62
N CYS A 297 12.14 1.89 6.74
CA CYS A 297 10.76 1.71 7.21
C CYS A 297 9.85 0.92 6.25
N CYS A 298 10.17 0.85 4.94
CA CYS A 298 9.41 0.12 3.93
C CYS A 298 10.01 -1.27 3.66
N PRO A 299 9.38 -2.38 4.14
CA PRO A 299 9.97 -3.72 4.02
C PRO A 299 10.07 -4.24 2.58
N ALA A 300 9.23 -3.77 1.67
CA ALA A 300 9.33 -4.11 0.26
C ALA A 300 10.54 -3.44 -0.40
N TRP A 301 10.88 -2.22 0.01
CA TRP A 301 12.08 -1.52 -0.40
C TRP A 301 13.34 -2.19 0.16
N VAL A 302 13.36 -2.51 1.44
CA VAL A 302 14.50 -3.21 2.06
C VAL A 302 14.76 -4.52 1.32
N LYS A 303 13.72 -5.33 1.03
CA LYS A 303 13.89 -6.55 0.24
C LYS A 303 14.41 -6.27 -1.18
N PHE A 304 13.95 -5.20 -1.83
CA PHE A 304 14.42 -4.82 -3.15
C PHE A 304 15.93 -4.50 -3.15
N ILE A 305 16.42 -3.75 -2.17
CA ILE A 305 17.85 -3.44 -2.02
C ILE A 305 18.66 -4.71 -1.73
N THR A 306 18.22 -5.52 -0.78
CA THR A 306 18.94 -6.74 -0.40
C THR A 306 19.01 -7.78 -1.52
N ASP A 307 18.03 -7.80 -2.41
CA ASP A 307 18.01 -8.73 -3.55
C ASP A 307 18.80 -8.19 -4.76
N GLN A 308 18.69 -6.89 -5.08
CA GLN A 308 19.14 -6.34 -6.37
C GLN A 308 20.32 -5.35 -6.27
N TYR A 309 20.58 -4.76 -5.10
CA TYR A 309 21.62 -3.75 -4.89
C TYR A 309 22.45 -4.08 -3.64
N LYS A 310 23.04 -5.27 -3.59
CA LYS A 310 23.74 -5.81 -2.42
C LYS A 310 24.86 -4.91 -1.91
N ASP A 311 25.56 -4.20 -2.81
CA ASP A 311 26.64 -3.27 -2.45
C ASP A 311 26.14 -2.07 -1.63
N TYR A 312 24.83 -1.77 -1.69
CA TYR A 312 24.18 -0.68 -0.96
C TYR A 312 23.48 -1.12 0.34
N ILE A 313 23.60 -2.39 0.73
CA ILE A 313 23.08 -2.86 2.03
C ILE A 313 23.69 -2.05 3.20
N PRO A 314 25.01 -1.72 3.23
CA PRO A 314 25.59 -0.88 4.28
C PRO A 314 25.01 0.55 4.35
N ASN A 315 24.36 0.99 3.28
CA ASN A 315 23.72 2.30 3.20
C ASN A 315 22.29 2.30 3.79
N LEU A 316 21.64 1.13 3.95
CA LEU A 316 20.36 1.06 4.65
C LEU A 316 20.51 1.59 6.08
N SER A 317 19.50 2.31 6.54
CA SER A 317 19.39 2.66 7.96
C SER A 317 19.32 1.38 8.79
N THR A 318 20.04 1.33 9.89
CA THR A 318 20.02 0.20 10.82
C THR A 318 18.73 0.17 11.65
N CYS A 319 17.94 1.24 11.61
CA CYS A 319 16.69 1.35 12.34
C CYS A 319 15.70 0.26 11.92
N ARG A 320 15.04 -0.35 12.90
CA ARG A 320 13.85 -1.15 12.65
C ARG A 320 12.72 -0.25 12.11
N SER A 321 11.77 -0.82 11.41
CA SER A 321 10.58 -0.07 11.04
C SER A 321 9.74 0.29 12.27
N PRO A 322 8.85 1.30 12.18
CA PRO A 322 7.93 1.61 13.29
C PRO A 322 7.15 0.39 13.80
N GLN A 323 6.73 -0.53 12.92
CA GLN A 323 6.11 -1.79 13.33
C GLN A 323 7.04 -2.62 14.21
N GLY A 324 8.27 -2.82 13.79
CA GLY A 324 9.25 -3.63 14.51
C GLY A 324 9.64 -2.99 15.85
N MET A 325 9.89 -1.67 15.86
CA MET A 325 10.21 -0.95 17.10
C MET A 325 9.07 -1.04 18.12
N MET A 326 7.83 -0.78 17.70
CA MET A 326 6.66 -0.85 18.57
C MET A 326 6.50 -2.23 19.18
N SER A 327 6.60 -3.27 18.35
CA SER A 327 6.44 -4.64 18.81
C SER A 327 7.53 -5.04 19.80
N ALA A 328 8.79 -4.69 19.54
CA ALA A 328 9.90 -4.98 20.44
C ALA A 328 9.75 -4.26 21.79
N VAL A 329 9.38 -2.96 21.75
CA VAL A 329 9.17 -2.15 22.96
C VAL A 329 8.01 -2.69 23.80
N ILE A 330 6.88 -3.03 23.18
CA ILE A 330 5.69 -3.56 23.88
C ILE A 330 6.02 -4.94 24.47
N LYS A 331 6.70 -5.83 23.73
CA LYS A 331 7.12 -7.13 24.25
C LYS A 331 8.08 -6.98 25.44
N GLU A 332 8.98 -6.00 25.39
CA GLU A 332 9.87 -5.70 26.51
C GLU A 332 9.13 -5.12 27.71
N TYR A 333 8.16 -4.22 27.48
CA TYR A 333 7.31 -3.65 28.55
C TYR A 333 6.51 -4.73 29.30
N PHE A 334 5.90 -5.66 28.56
CA PHE A 334 5.15 -6.78 29.16
C PHE A 334 6.02 -7.97 29.57
N ARG A 335 7.35 -7.86 29.48
CA ARG A 335 8.26 -8.81 30.11
C ARG A 335 8.31 -8.64 31.63
N ASP A 336 7.99 -7.45 32.12
CA ASP A 336 7.83 -7.19 33.53
C ASP A 336 6.57 -7.89 34.07
N PRO A 337 6.67 -8.74 35.13
CA PRO A 337 5.54 -9.46 35.71
C PRO A 337 4.40 -8.57 36.19
N GLU A 338 4.69 -7.35 36.67
CA GLU A 338 3.68 -6.39 37.10
C GLU A 338 2.83 -5.91 35.92
N ASN A 339 3.44 -5.65 34.78
CA ASN A 339 2.75 -5.27 33.55
C ASN A 339 2.04 -6.48 32.91
N ALA A 340 2.72 -7.63 32.87
CA ALA A 340 2.18 -8.86 32.27
C ALA A 340 0.93 -9.40 32.98
N LYS A 341 0.84 -9.24 34.30
CA LYS A 341 -0.28 -9.77 35.12
C LYS A 341 -0.56 -11.26 34.85
N GLY A 342 0.47 -12.05 34.61
CA GLY A 342 0.39 -13.48 34.34
C GLY A 342 -0.09 -13.89 32.94
N LYS A 343 -0.45 -12.95 32.05
CA LYS A 343 -0.87 -13.24 30.68
C LYS A 343 0.31 -13.27 29.69
N LYS A 344 0.22 -14.12 28.66
CA LYS A 344 1.11 -14.09 27.50
C LYS A 344 0.67 -12.97 26.58
N THR A 345 1.59 -12.10 26.14
CA THR A 345 1.27 -11.02 25.21
C THR A 345 1.38 -11.49 23.76
N VAL A 346 0.30 -11.30 23.00
CA VAL A 346 0.24 -11.47 21.54
C VAL A 346 0.12 -10.10 20.90
N MET A 347 1.11 -9.76 20.05
CA MET A 347 1.20 -8.47 19.36
C MET A 347 0.59 -8.55 17.97
N VAL A 348 -0.50 -7.82 17.75
CA VAL A 348 -1.21 -7.71 16.47
C VAL A 348 -0.92 -6.37 15.82
N SER A 349 -0.35 -6.39 14.61
CA SER A 349 -0.08 -5.18 13.83
C SER A 349 -1.14 -4.97 12.75
N ILE A 350 -1.83 -3.83 12.78
CA ILE A 350 -2.85 -3.44 11.80
C ILE A 350 -2.24 -2.47 10.79
N MET A 351 -1.94 -2.99 9.57
CA MET A 351 -1.06 -2.32 8.63
C MET A 351 -1.72 -2.07 7.26
N PRO A 352 -1.39 -0.97 6.56
CA PRO A 352 -1.85 -0.71 5.20
C PRO A 352 -1.13 -1.55 4.14
N CYS A 353 -0.27 -2.47 4.55
CA CYS A 353 0.80 -3.05 3.75
C CYS A 353 0.85 -4.57 3.88
N THR A 354 0.91 -5.28 2.75
CA THR A 354 1.06 -6.74 2.75
C THR A 354 2.51 -7.18 3.04
N ALA A 355 3.51 -6.37 2.67
CA ALA A 355 4.92 -6.70 2.94
C ALA A 355 5.26 -6.70 4.44
N LYS A 356 4.44 -6.06 5.28
CA LYS A 356 4.58 -6.11 6.74
C LYS A 356 4.36 -7.50 7.33
N LYS A 357 3.55 -8.36 6.67
CA LYS A 357 3.42 -9.77 7.01
C LYS A 357 4.75 -10.52 6.81
N ALA A 358 5.42 -10.26 5.68
CA ALA A 358 6.72 -10.85 5.40
C ALA A 358 7.84 -10.28 6.30
N GLU A 359 7.74 -9.02 6.71
CA GLU A 359 8.70 -8.41 7.65
C GLU A 359 8.66 -9.09 9.01
N ALA A 360 7.46 -9.33 9.54
CA ALA A 360 7.27 -9.90 10.89
C ALA A 360 7.95 -11.27 11.10
N ILE A 361 8.12 -12.04 10.04
CA ILE A 361 8.73 -13.37 10.10
C ILE A 361 10.23 -13.39 9.70
N ARG A 362 10.83 -12.22 9.42
CA ARG A 362 12.28 -12.17 9.12
C ARG A 362 13.08 -12.34 10.39
N PRO A 363 14.27 -13.00 10.33
CA PRO A 363 15.12 -13.21 11.51
C PRO A 363 15.46 -11.92 12.28
N ASN A 364 15.63 -10.80 11.57
CA ASN A 364 15.91 -9.49 12.17
C ASN A 364 14.68 -8.79 12.80
N SER A 365 13.49 -9.41 12.74
CA SER A 365 12.29 -8.99 13.47
C SER A 365 12.08 -9.77 14.77
N PHE A 366 13.13 -10.43 15.26
CA PHE A 366 13.14 -11.22 16.49
C PHE A 366 14.06 -10.58 17.53
N THR A 367 13.60 -10.57 18.77
CA THR A 367 14.41 -10.18 19.93
C THR A 367 14.58 -11.40 20.84
N ASP A 368 15.83 -11.75 21.17
CA ASP A 368 16.14 -12.95 21.97
C ASP A 368 15.51 -14.23 21.36
N GLU A 369 15.66 -14.42 20.04
CA GLU A 369 15.11 -15.56 19.28
C GLU A 369 13.57 -15.68 19.31
N LYS A 370 12.86 -14.68 19.84
CA LYS A 370 11.41 -14.62 19.88
C LYS A 370 10.90 -13.58 18.92
N GLN A 371 9.88 -13.95 18.18
CA GLN A 371 9.19 -13.04 17.24
C GLN A 371 8.55 -11.89 18.02
N ASP A 372 8.85 -10.65 17.61
CA ASP A 372 8.30 -9.46 18.26
C ASP A 372 6.86 -9.16 17.83
N THR A 373 6.58 -9.26 16.52
CA THR A 373 5.22 -9.11 15.96
C THR A 373 4.62 -10.48 15.70
N ASP A 374 3.65 -10.91 16.48
CA ASP A 374 3.07 -12.25 16.34
C ASP A 374 2.18 -12.36 15.12
N ILE A 375 1.25 -11.41 14.92
CA ILE A 375 0.26 -11.44 13.85
C ILE A 375 0.23 -10.08 13.14
N VAL A 376 0.12 -10.11 11.81
CA VAL A 376 -0.08 -8.89 11.01
C VAL A 376 -1.36 -9.04 10.20
N ILE A 377 -2.31 -8.15 10.43
CA ILE A 377 -3.49 -8.00 9.59
C ILE A 377 -3.44 -6.70 8.79
N THR A 378 -4.08 -6.69 7.64
CA THR A 378 -4.17 -5.51 6.80
C THR A 378 -5.42 -4.70 7.12
N THR A 379 -5.48 -3.45 6.64
CA THR A 379 -6.71 -2.63 6.73
C THR A 379 -7.92 -3.36 6.14
N THR A 380 -7.74 -4.11 5.03
CA THR A 380 -8.83 -4.88 4.42
C THR A 380 -9.32 -6.02 5.33
N GLU A 381 -8.40 -6.67 6.06
CA GLU A 381 -8.76 -7.71 7.04
C GLU A 381 -9.47 -7.10 8.25
N LEU A 382 -8.98 -5.95 8.76
CA LEU A 382 -9.67 -5.22 9.83
C LEU A 382 -11.12 -4.89 9.48
N LEU A 383 -11.37 -4.38 8.26
CA LEU A 383 -12.74 -4.10 7.79
C LEU A 383 -13.62 -5.34 7.85
N ARG A 384 -13.11 -6.49 7.40
CA ARG A 384 -13.85 -7.76 7.47
C ARG A 384 -14.10 -8.22 8.91
N MET A 385 -13.15 -8.01 9.81
CA MET A 385 -13.34 -8.33 11.23
C MET A 385 -14.45 -7.46 11.85
N ILE A 386 -14.47 -6.16 11.55
CA ILE A 386 -15.52 -5.23 12.01
C ILE A 386 -16.90 -5.66 11.48
N ASP A 387 -16.97 -5.99 10.17
CA ASP A 387 -18.20 -6.45 9.52
C ASP A 387 -18.66 -7.81 10.07
N ASN A 388 -17.73 -8.76 10.30
CA ASN A 388 -18.02 -10.09 10.87
C ASN A 388 -18.54 -9.99 12.31
N PHE A 389 -18.01 -9.05 13.09
CA PHE A 389 -18.48 -8.80 14.45
C PHE A 389 -19.84 -8.09 14.49
N GLY A 390 -20.27 -7.52 13.37
CA GLY A 390 -21.57 -6.88 13.21
C GLY A 390 -21.65 -5.48 13.82
N LEU A 391 -20.54 -4.74 13.90
CA LEU A 391 -20.52 -3.37 14.42
C LEU A 391 -21.05 -2.37 13.37
N ASP A 392 -21.97 -1.49 13.80
CA ASP A 392 -22.28 -0.28 13.05
C ASP A 392 -21.18 0.76 13.28
N PHE A 393 -20.11 0.64 12.49
CA PHE A 393 -18.90 1.46 12.63
C PHE A 393 -19.18 2.97 12.54
N ALA A 394 -20.16 3.36 11.72
CA ALA A 394 -20.50 4.77 11.54
C ALA A 394 -21.05 5.41 12.82
N GLN A 395 -21.72 4.63 13.67
CA GLN A 395 -22.33 5.08 14.92
C GLN A 395 -21.42 4.93 16.15
N LEU A 396 -20.25 4.28 16.04
CA LEU A 396 -19.34 4.15 17.18
C LEU A 396 -18.89 5.53 17.67
N GLU A 397 -18.86 5.70 19.00
CA GLU A 397 -18.24 6.86 19.63
C GLU A 397 -16.72 6.72 19.60
N PRO A 398 -15.96 7.81 19.37
CA PRO A 398 -14.51 7.75 19.34
C PRO A 398 -13.93 7.56 20.76
N GLU A 399 -12.94 6.68 20.90
CA GLU A 399 -12.14 6.46 22.09
C GLU A 399 -10.69 6.86 21.87
N ALA A 400 -9.95 7.16 22.94
CA ALA A 400 -8.51 7.39 22.89
C ALA A 400 -7.75 6.06 22.82
N CYS A 401 -6.55 6.08 22.26
CA CYS A 401 -5.62 4.97 22.40
C CYS A 401 -5.16 4.81 23.83
N ASP A 402 -4.77 3.60 24.21
CA ASP A 402 -4.28 3.29 25.53
C ASP A 402 -2.89 3.90 25.78
N MET A 403 -2.57 4.09 27.06
CA MET A 403 -1.28 4.64 27.49
C MET A 403 -0.37 3.51 28.02
N PRO A 404 0.98 3.64 27.95
CA PRO A 404 1.72 4.86 27.63
C PRO A 404 2.07 5.05 26.13
N PHE A 405 1.80 4.10 25.25
CA PHE A 405 2.30 4.10 23.86
C PHE A 405 1.28 4.60 22.82
N GLY A 406 0.17 5.19 23.26
CA GLY A 406 -0.92 5.62 22.37
C GLY A 406 -0.80 7.04 21.81
N PHE A 407 0.27 7.79 22.13
CA PHE A 407 0.40 9.19 21.77
C PHE A 407 1.69 9.46 20.98
N GLY A 408 1.56 9.81 19.70
CA GLY A 408 2.66 10.21 18.81
C GLY A 408 2.60 11.67 18.39
N SER A 409 3.67 12.15 17.73
CA SER A 409 3.75 13.50 17.18
C SER A 409 3.11 13.62 15.78
N GLY A 410 2.93 14.86 15.31
CA GLY A 410 2.54 15.14 13.92
C GLY A 410 3.54 14.57 12.91
N GLY A 411 4.85 14.57 13.24
CA GLY A 411 5.90 13.91 12.45
C GLY A 411 5.63 12.41 12.26
N GLY A 412 5.21 11.70 13.32
CA GLY A 412 4.84 10.28 13.24
C GLY A 412 3.60 10.02 12.38
N VAL A 413 2.61 10.91 12.42
CA VAL A 413 1.37 10.76 11.64
C VAL A 413 1.63 10.81 10.13
N ILE A 414 2.50 11.70 9.66
CA ILE A 414 2.75 11.88 8.22
C ILE A 414 3.57 10.75 7.59
N PHE A 415 4.07 9.77 8.34
CA PHE A 415 4.75 8.57 7.80
C PHE A 415 3.91 7.79 6.78
N GLY A 416 2.60 7.96 6.79
CA GLY A 416 1.70 7.31 5.85
C GLY A 416 1.75 7.83 4.41
N VAL A 417 2.33 8.99 4.17
CA VAL A 417 2.48 9.63 2.84
C VAL A 417 3.92 9.61 2.37
N THR A 418 4.13 9.69 1.05
CA THR A 418 5.49 9.77 0.47
C THR A 418 6.12 11.12 0.81
N GLY A 419 7.35 11.10 1.28
CA GLY A 419 8.09 12.25 1.80
C GLY A 419 7.86 12.49 3.29
N GLY A 420 6.94 11.75 3.93
CA GLY A 420 6.59 11.95 5.34
C GLY A 420 7.71 11.59 6.31
N VAL A 421 8.49 10.56 6.01
CA VAL A 421 9.68 10.21 6.82
C VAL A 421 10.73 11.31 6.72
N THR A 422 11.05 11.72 5.50
CA THR A 422 11.99 12.81 5.25
C THR A 422 11.55 14.10 5.92
N GLU A 423 10.28 14.49 5.76
CA GLU A 423 9.75 15.71 6.39
C GLU A 423 9.91 15.64 7.93
N ALA A 424 9.62 14.50 8.54
CA ALA A 424 9.76 14.32 9.97
C ALA A 424 11.22 14.40 10.45
N VAL A 425 12.17 13.81 9.69
CA VAL A 425 13.61 13.94 9.93
C VAL A 425 14.04 15.41 9.84
N LEU A 426 13.64 16.13 8.77
CA LEU A 426 13.97 17.54 8.59
C LEU A 426 13.40 18.42 9.71
N ARG A 427 12.17 18.16 10.16
CA ARG A 427 11.57 18.85 11.32
C ARG A 427 12.45 18.68 12.57
N ARG A 428 12.93 17.46 12.84
CA ARG A 428 13.82 17.20 13.99
C ARG A 428 15.18 17.88 13.85
N LEU A 429 15.74 17.92 12.65
CA LEU A 429 17.03 18.58 12.40
C LEU A 429 16.95 20.11 12.52
N SER A 430 15.79 20.71 12.34
CA SER A 430 15.61 22.15 12.49
C SER A 430 15.72 22.55 13.97
N PRO A 431 16.56 23.54 14.31
CA PRO A 431 16.67 24.05 15.68
C PRO A 431 15.45 24.91 16.08
N ASP A 432 14.71 25.42 15.10
CA ASP A 432 13.56 26.29 15.30
C ASP A 432 12.27 25.46 15.36
N HIS A 433 11.36 25.86 16.24
CA HIS A 433 10.07 25.24 16.52
C HIS A 433 8.89 26.11 16.01
N SER A 434 9.19 27.20 15.28
CA SER A 434 8.15 28.11 14.78
C SER A 434 7.24 27.46 13.74
N LYS A 435 6.02 27.96 13.64
CA LYS A 435 5.07 27.52 12.60
C LYS A 435 5.57 27.88 11.20
N GLU A 436 6.32 28.96 11.07
CA GLU A 436 6.94 29.41 9.83
C GLU A 436 7.93 28.38 9.33
N THR A 437 8.87 27.94 10.16
CA THR A 437 9.86 26.91 9.81
C THR A 437 9.20 25.57 9.48
N MET A 438 8.18 25.15 10.23
CA MET A 438 7.44 23.93 9.92
C MET A 438 6.75 24.02 8.55
N ARG A 439 6.26 25.19 8.19
CA ARG A 439 5.67 25.46 6.87
C ARG A 439 6.74 25.43 5.77
N GLU A 440 7.85 26.12 5.95
CA GLU A 440 8.97 26.11 5.00
C GLU A 440 9.46 24.69 4.72
N ILE A 441 9.64 23.86 5.74
CA ILE A 441 9.99 22.44 5.59
C ILE A 441 8.92 21.70 4.77
N SER A 442 7.63 21.95 5.01
CA SER A 442 6.56 21.29 4.26
C SER A 442 6.47 21.72 2.80
N GLU A 443 6.98 22.91 2.47
CA GLU A 443 6.97 23.53 1.13
C GLU A 443 8.31 23.38 0.38
N CYS A 444 9.37 22.82 1.00
CA CYS A 444 10.70 22.68 0.39
C CYS A 444 10.78 21.70 -0.79
N GLY A 445 9.67 21.08 -1.21
CA GLY A 445 9.60 20.07 -2.26
C GLY A 445 9.39 18.64 -1.74
N VAL A 446 9.33 18.44 -0.42
CA VAL A 446 9.13 17.11 0.20
C VAL A 446 7.73 16.57 -0.06
N ARG A 447 6.70 17.42 -0.09
CA ARG A 447 5.31 17.09 -0.40
C ARG A 447 5.06 17.12 -1.90
N GLY A 448 4.13 16.32 -2.39
CA GLY A 448 3.73 16.28 -3.80
C GLY A 448 3.47 14.87 -4.29
N ASP A 449 2.90 14.77 -5.49
CA ASP A 449 2.48 13.50 -6.12
C ASP A 449 3.53 12.96 -7.13
N GLU A 450 4.64 13.66 -7.34
CA GLU A 450 5.70 13.24 -8.27
C GLU A 450 6.34 11.92 -7.80
N GLY A 451 6.68 11.09 -8.77
CA GLY A 451 7.27 9.78 -8.50
C GLY A 451 8.69 9.86 -7.94
N ILE A 452 9.45 10.87 -8.34
CA ILE A 452 10.78 11.22 -7.84
C ILE A 452 10.76 12.71 -7.51
N LYS A 453 11.16 13.06 -6.30
CA LYS A 453 11.30 14.44 -5.83
C LYS A 453 12.73 14.62 -5.35
N GLU A 454 13.37 15.69 -5.81
CA GLU A 454 14.76 16.02 -5.49
C GLU A 454 14.81 17.46 -5.02
N PHE A 455 15.42 17.70 -3.88
CA PHE A 455 15.55 19.04 -3.31
C PHE A 455 16.77 19.10 -2.38
N THR A 456 17.21 20.31 -2.09
CA THR A 456 18.35 20.58 -1.23
C THR A 456 17.89 21.38 -0.02
N VAL A 457 18.38 21.03 1.16
CA VAL A 457 18.08 21.70 2.42
C VAL A 457 19.39 22.17 3.05
N PRO A 458 19.52 23.47 3.39
CA PRO A 458 20.69 23.97 4.09
C PRO A 458 20.68 23.48 5.55
N TYR A 459 21.82 22.93 6.01
CA TYR A 459 21.99 22.47 7.39
C TYR A 459 23.39 22.77 7.88
N LYS A 460 23.54 23.61 8.92
CA LYS A 460 24.83 23.97 9.55
C LYS A 460 25.94 24.38 8.55
N GLY A 461 25.57 25.09 7.51
CA GLY A 461 26.51 25.57 6.47
C GLY A 461 26.85 24.53 5.39
N MET A 462 26.18 23.40 5.35
CA MET A 462 26.25 22.38 4.30
C MET A 462 24.91 22.26 3.58
N ASP A 463 24.96 21.91 2.30
CA ASP A 463 23.77 21.59 1.51
C ASP A 463 23.48 20.09 1.56
N ILE A 464 22.35 19.72 2.15
CA ILE A 464 21.88 18.35 2.25
C ILE A 464 21.00 18.04 1.03
N ASN A 465 21.49 17.21 0.12
CA ASN A 465 20.74 16.75 -1.05
C ASN A 465 19.85 15.56 -0.66
N VAL A 466 18.57 15.68 -0.93
CA VAL A 466 17.56 14.70 -0.55
C VAL A 466 16.81 14.21 -1.77
N CYS A 467 16.53 12.92 -1.82
CA CYS A 467 15.66 12.32 -2.83
C CYS A 467 14.53 11.54 -2.15
N VAL A 468 13.31 11.71 -2.66
CA VAL A 468 12.14 10.94 -2.25
C VAL A 468 11.60 10.21 -3.47
N ALA A 469 11.62 8.87 -3.45
CA ALA A 469 11.11 8.05 -4.54
C ALA A 469 9.88 7.24 -4.10
N SER A 470 8.82 7.27 -4.91
CA SER A 470 7.61 6.50 -4.68
C SER A 470 7.32 5.54 -5.85
N GLY A 471 7.20 4.24 -5.54
CA GLY A 471 7.21 3.14 -6.49
C GLY A 471 8.63 2.62 -6.77
N LEU A 472 8.80 1.30 -6.78
CA LEU A 472 10.14 0.70 -6.90
C LEU A 472 10.77 0.87 -8.27
N ALA A 473 9.97 1.07 -9.35
CA ALA A 473 10.53 1.43 -10.65
C ALA A 473 11.24 2.80 -10.61
N ASN A 474 10.66 3.78 -9.91
CA ASN A 474 11.30 5.07 -9.66
C ASN A 474 12.53 4.93 -8.76
N ALA A 475 12.43 4.11 -7.72
CA ALA A 475 13.58 3.81 -6.85
C ALA A 475 14.73 3.16 -7.64
N ARG A 476 14.44 2.25 -8.59
CA ARG A 476 15.44 1.69 -9.50
C ARG A 476 16.14 2.80 -10.30
N THR A 477 15.39 3.72 -10.89
CA THR A 477 15.95 4.86 -11.65
C THR A 477 16.89 5.69 -10.76
N VAL A 478 16.50 5.98 -9.52
CA VAL A 478 17.35 6.72 -8.57
C VAL A 478 18.62 5.94 -8.24
N MET A 479 18.50 4.64 -7.93
CA MET A 479 19.65 3.81 -7.58
C MET A 479 20.64 3.63 -8.74
N GLU A 480 20.17 3.50 -9.99
CA GLU A 480 21.05 3.45 -11.16
C GLU A 480 21.81 4.78 -11.35
N ARG A 481 21.16 5.92 -11.14
CA ARG A 481 21.84 7.24 -11.17
C ARG A 481 22.91 7.37 -10.09
N VAL A 482 22.62 6.89 -8.86
CA VAL A 482 23.61 6.86 -7.77
C VAL A 482 24.76 5.94 -8.12
N LYS A 483 24.48 4.73 -8.60
CA LYS A 483 25.49 3.73 -8.99
C LYS A 483 26.42 4.23 -10.11
N ASN A 484 25.87 4.97 -11.09
CA ASN A 484 26.63 5.56 -12.19
C ASN A 484 27.39 6.84 -11.81
N GLY A 485 27.22 7.35 -10.57
CA GLY A 485 27.82 8.63 -10.14
C GLY A 485 27.14 9.87 -10.74
N GLU A 486 25.95 9.71 -11.32
CA GLU A 486 25.18 10.80 -11.95
C GLU A 486 24.41 11.65 -10.90
N ALA A 487 24.25 11.14 -9.69
CA ALA A 487 23.55 11.80 -8.60
C ALA A 487 24.24 11.55 -7.26
N ASN A 488 24.31 12.60 -6.43
CA ASN A 488 24.92 12.54 -5.11
C ASN A 488 23.90 13.03 -4.07
N TYR A 489 23.28 12.08 -3.36
CA TYR A 489 22.33 12.35 -2.29
C TYR A 489 22.95 12.03 -0.93
N HIS A 490 22.45 12.70 0.11
CA HIS A 490 22.76 12.39 1.50
C HIS A 490 21.69 11.49 2.12
N LEU A 491 20.42 11.69 1.73
CA LEU A 491 19.27 10.93 2.21
C LEU A 491 18.38 10.51 1.04
N ILE A 492 17.97 9.25 1.01
CA ILE A 492 16.98 8.74 0.05
C ILE A 492 15.85 8.05 0.81
N GLU A 493 14.65 8.62 0.72
CA GLU A 493 13.42 7.96 1.16
C GLU A 493 12.80 7.18 0.01
N VAL A 494 12.45 5.90 0.25
CA VAL A 494 11.73 5.10 -0.72
C VAL A 494 10.51 4.45 -0.11
N MET A 495 9.37 4.69 -0.76
CA MET A 495 8.15 3.92 -0.52
C MET A 495 7.80 3.08 -1.75
N ALA A 496 7.70 1.75 -1.57
CA ALA A 496 7.38 0.82 -2.66
C ALA A 496 6.01 1.10 -3.32
N CYS A 497 5.06 1.62 -2.57
CA CYS A 497 3.76 1.98 -3.10
C CYS A 497 3.78 3.42 -3.63
N ARG A 498 3.29 3.65 -4.86
CA ARG A 498 3.12 5.00 -5.36
C ARG A 498 2.24 5.80 -4.41
N ARG A 499 2.70 7.00 -4.03
CA ARG A 499 2.03 7.94 -3.10
C ARG A 499 1.98 7.50 -1.64
N GLY A 500 2.80 6.52 -1.26
CA GLY A 500 2.97 6.10 0.13
C GLY A 500 2.00 5.03 0.60
N CYS A 501 1.98 4.81 1.92
CA CYS A 501 1.22 3.73 2.56
C CYS A 501 -0.30 3.93 2.50
N ILE A 502 -0.79 5.16 2.28
CA ILE A 502 -2.22 5.46 2.04
C ILE A 502 -2.80 4.70 0.84
N MET A 503 -1.95 4.26 -0.10
CA MET A 503 -2.28 3.45 -1.28
C MET A 503 -1.60 2.06 -1.22
N GLY A 504 -1.28 1.58 -0.03
CA GLY A 504 -0.63 0.31 0.21
C GLY A 504 -1.42 -0.91 -0.26
N GLY A 505 -0.72 -2.02 -0.52
CA GLY A 505 -1.32 -3.27 -0.99
C GLY A 505 -2.33 -3.91 -0.02
N GLY A 506 -2.32 -3.53 1.26
CA GLY A 506 -3.28 -3.96 2.29
C GLY A 506 -4.47 -3.02 2.48
N GLN A 507 -4.51 -1.88 1.79
CA GLN A 507 -5.60 -0.91 1.86
C GLN A 507 -6.84 -1.36 1.05
N PRO A 508 -8.04 -0.87 1.39
CA PRO A 508 -9.25 -1.03 0.58
C PRO A 508 -9.19 -0.11 -0.64
N VAL A 509 -8.29 -0.42 -1.59
CA VAL A 509 -8.07 0.35 -2.81
C VAL A 509 -8.22 -0.52 -4.04
N ARG A 510 -8.69 0.09 -5.13
CA ARG A 510 -8.70 -0.49 -6.48
C ARG A 510 -7.86 0.40 -7.41
N ALA A 511 -7.34 -0.18 -8.48
CA ALA A 511 -6.64 0.59 -9.48
C ALA A 511 -7.55 1.70 -10.06
N GLY A 512 -6.99 2.91 -10.16
CA GLY A 512 -7.75 4.10 -10.58
C GLY A 512 -8.57 4.78 -9.47
N ASP A 513 -8.43 4.33 -8.21
CA ASP A 513 -9.06 4.98 -7.06
C ASP A 513 -8.59 6.43 -6.92
N ARG A 514 -9.55 7.35 -6.73
CA ARG A 514 -9.31 8.80 -6.59
C ARG A 514 -9.22 9.27 -5.13
N THR A 515 -9.30 8.37 -4.15
CA THR A 515 -9.30 8.70 -2.72
C THR A 515 -7.94 9.15 -2.19
N LYS A 516 -6.85 8.90 -2.91
CA LYS A 516 -5.48 9.21 -2.52
C LYS A 516 -5.25 10.64 -2.03
N ALA A 517 -5.74 11.65 -2.77
CA ALA A 517 -5.58 13.05 -2.40
C ALA A 517 -6.35 13.37 -1.11
N ALA A 518 -7.54 12.81 -0.94
CA ALA A 518 -8.34 12.96 0.27
C ALA A 518 -7.66 12.29 1.48
N ARG A 519 -7.09 11.08 1.31
CA ARG A 519 -6.36 10.37 2.38
C ARG A 519 -5.07 11.11 2.76
N ALA A 520 -4.30 11.61 1.80
CA ALA A 520 -3.11 12.43 2.08
C ALA A 520 -3.49 13.69 2.85
N LYS A 521 -4.52 14.42 2.38
CA LYS A 521 -5.05 15.59 3.09
C LYS A 521 -5.51 15.24 4.51
N GLY A 522 -6.10 14.06 4.69
CA GLY A 522 -6.53 13.58 6.01
C GLY A 522 -5.37 13.40 6.99
N LEU A 523 -4.24 12.84 6.55
CA LEU A 523 -3.03 12.72 7.38
C LEU A 523 -2.41 14.09 7.66
N TYR A 524 -2.31 14.99 6.68
CA TYR A 524 -1.83 16.35 6.90
C TYR A 524 -2.76 17.15 7.83
N ASN A 525 -4.08 16.96 7.75
CA ASN A 525 -5.01 17.57 8.71
C ASN A 525 -4.82 17.01 10.12
N ALA A 526 -4.58 15.70 10.25
CA ALA A 526 -4.29 15.08 11.55
C ALA A 526 -2.99 15.66 12.13
N ASP A 527 -1.91 15.77 11.33
CA ASP A 527 -0.68 16.47 11.73
C ASP A 527 -0.99 17.91 12.19
N ASN A 528 -1.75 18.67 11.39
CA ASN A 528 -2.06 20.08 11.71
C ASN A 528 -2.80 20.25 13.04
N THR A 529 -3.58 19.25 13.46
CA THR A 529 -4.32 19.29 14.75
C THR A 529 -3.51 18.78 15.94
N MET A 530 -2.39 18.08 15.71
CA MET A 530 -1.52 17.61 16.80
C MET A 530 -0.83 18.79 17.47
N LEU A 531 -0.75 18.79 18.80
CA LEU A 531 -0.03 19.80 19.59
C LEU A 531 1.47 19.65 19.40
N ILE A 532 1.97 18.41 19.46
CA ILE A 532 3.38 18.07 19.29
C ILE A 532 3.65 17.82 17.79
N LYS A 533 4.62 18.52 17.23
CA LYS A 533 4.99 18.44 15.82
C LYS A 533 6.25 17.61 15.58
N LYS A 534 7.15 17.61 16.53
CA LYS A 534 8.47 16.98 16.46
C LYS A 534 8.54 15.83 17.44
N SER A 535 9.26 14.79 17.05
CA SER A 535 9.38 13.55 17.83
C SER A 535 10.18 13.75 19.13
N ASP A 536 11.16 14.66 19.12
CA ASP A 536 11.98 15.03 20.28
C ASP A 536 11.24 15.92 21.30
N GLU A 537 10.02 16.35 21.00
CA GLU A 537 9.12 17.05 21.92
C GLU A 537 8.11 16.10 22.60
N ASN A 538 8.04 14.84 22.18
CA ASN A 538 7.09 13.88 22.75
C ASN A 538 7.57 13.41 24.12
N PRO A 539 6.91 13.82 25.24
CA PRO A 539 7.35 13.52 26.59
C PRO A 539 7.38 12.02 26.88
N MET A 540 6.46 11.26 26.30
CA MET A 540 6.38 9.80 26.49
C MET A 540 7.57 9.09 25.80
N VAL A 541 8.02 9.59 24.66
CA VAL A 541 9.22 9.11 23.99
C VAL A 541 10.46 9.41 24.85
N LEU A 542 10.58 10.64 25.38
CA LEU A 542 11.70 11.02 26.24
C LEU A 542 11.75 10.19 27.53
N GLU A 543 10.62 9.95 28.16
CA GLU A 543 10.50 9.08 29.34
C GLU A 543 10.93 7.64 29.02
N LEU A 544 10.54 7.12 27.86
CA LEU A 544 10.92 5.78 27.44
C LEU A 544 12.44 5.61 27.31
N TYR A 545 13.16 6.62 26.77
CA TYR A 545 14.62 6.61 26.70
C TYR A 545 15.28 6.68 28.08
N GLN A 546 14.68 7.38 29.04
CA GLN A 546 15.20 7.45 30.40
C GLN A 546 14.91 6.19 31.23
N GLY A 547 13.88 5.43 30.85
CA GLY A 547 13.39 4.24 31.53
C GLY A 547 13.67 2.94 30.79
N LEU A 548 12.65 2.38 30.12
CA LEU A 548 12.64 1.04 29.53
C LEU A 548 13.74 0.81 28.48
N LEU A 549 14.02 1.81 27.65
CA LEU A 549 15.04 1.73 26.60
C LEU A 549 16.47 1.90 27.09
N LYS A 550 16.69 2.46 28.29
CA LYS A 550 18.02 2.79 28.77
C LYS A 550 18.98 1.60 28.71
N GLY A 551 19.98 1.69 27.82
CA GLY A 551 20.95 0.64 27.54
C GLY A 551 20.44 -0.53 26.71
N LYS A 552 19.22 -0.44 26.15
CA LYS A 552 18.60 -1.45 25.29
C LYS A 552 18.24 -0.90 23.91
N GLU A 553 18.59 0.36 23.63
CA GLU A 553 18.21 1.10 22.42
C GLU A 553 18.60 0.30 21.17
N HIS A 554 19.86 -0.09 21.08
CA HIS A 554 20.36 -0.84 19.92
C HIS A 554 19.63 -2.18 19.75
N LYS A 555 19.42 -2.91 20.84
CA LYS A 555 18.77 -4.23 20.82
C LYS A 555 17.32 -4.17 20.34
N LEU A 556 16.56 -3.15 20.76
CA LEU A 556 15.13 -3.05 20.52
C LEU A 556 14.79 -2.24 19.27
N LEU A 557 15.64 -1.26 18.91
CA LEU A 557 15.31 -0.29 17.87
C LEU A 557 16.13 -0.47 16.58
N HIS A 558 17.21 -1.27 16.61
CA HIS A 558 18.07 -1.46 15.43
C HIS A 558 18.07 -2.91 14.94
N ASN A 559 18.49 -3.06 13.70
CA ASN A 559 18.69 -4.33 13.03
C ASN A 559 20.14 -4.46 12.58
N ASP A 560 20.70 -5.64 12.75
CA ASP A 560 21.90 -6.03 12.04
C ASP A 560 21.47 -6.69 10.72
N PHE A 561 21.66 -5.97 9.61
CA PHE A 561 21.36 -6.50 8.25
C PHE A 561 22.47 -7.42 7.73
N PHE A 562 23.48 -7.72 8.52
CA PHE A 562 24.68 -8.47 8.16
C PHE A 562 24.83 -9.73 8.99
#